data_431b3bba3adfe77e084749a350d911b6
#
_entry.id   431b3bba3adfe77e084749a350d911b6
#
_cell.length_a   1.000
_cell.length_b   1.000
_cell.length_c   1.000
_cell.angle_alpha   90.00
_cell.angle_beta   90.00
_cell.angle_gamma   90.00
#
_symmetry.space_group_name_H-M   'P 1'
#
loop_
_entity.id
_entity.type
_entity.pdbx_description
1 polymer ?
#
loop_
_entity_poly.entity_id
_entity_poly.type
_entity_poly.pdbx_seq_one_letter_code
_entity_poly.pdbx_strand_id
1 'polypeptide(L)'
;KWTDGEWMAKRREKKMTEEPMSIYEVHPGSWKKHPHGPDEDGFYSYREFAHSLADYVHEMGYTHVELMGIAEHPFDGSWGYQVTGYYAPTSRYGTPQDFMYLINYLHKKKIGVILDWVPAHFPRDAHGLADFDGQPLYEYPDPRKGEHPDWGTKIFNYEKNEVKNFLIANALYWVEQFHVDGLRVDAVASMLYLDYGKQSGQWVPNKYGGNENLEAIEFFK
;
A
#
# COMPACT_ATOMS: atom_id res chain seq x y z
N LYS A 1 -7.56 14.43 16.22
CA LYS A 1 -6.39 15.15 16.77
C LYS A 1 -5.38 14.10 17.23
N TRP A 2 -4.14 14.19 16.73
CA TRP A 2 -3.03 13.34 17.14
C TRP A 2 -2.64 13.54 18.60
N THR A 3 -2.33 12.47 19.31
CA THR A 3 -1.84 12.47 20.70
C THR A 3 -0.68 11.49 20.89
N ASP A 4 -0.01 11.11 19.80
CA ASP A 4 1.12 10.17 19.73
C ASP A 4 2.50 10.87 19.68
N GLY A 5 2.59 12.12 20.12
CA GLY A 5 3.80 12.93 20.05
C GLY A 5 5.03 12.26 20.69
N GLU A 6 4.86 11.51 21.79
CA GLU A 6 5.94 10.77 22.42
C GLU A 6 6.47 9.65 21.50
N TRP A 7 5.57 8.90 20.84
CA TRP A 7 5.95 7.88 19.86
C TRP A 7 6.71 8.49 18.70
N MET A 8 6.19 9.59 18.13
CA MET A 8 6.80 10.27 16.99
C MET A 8 8.18 10.84 17.31
N ALA A 9 8.40 11.34 18.53
CA ALA A 9 9.71 11.79 18.98
C ALA A 9 10.71 10.62 19.08
N LYS A 10 10.31 9.54 19.75
CA LYS A 10 11.14 8.33 19.88
C LYS A 10 11.47 7.69 18.53
N ARG A 11 10.51 7.67 17.60
CA ARG A 11 10.71 7.14 16.24
C ARG A 11 11.88 7.82 15.52
N ARG A 12 12.05 9.13 15.69
CA ARG A 12 13.14 9.89 15.05
C ARG A 12 14.53 9.53 15.56
N GLU A 13 14.61 9.07 16.80
CA GLU A 13 15.87 8.71 17.47
C GLU A 13 16.21 7.22 17.25
N LYS A 14 15.25 6.41 16.92
CA LYS A 14 15.40 4.96 16.75
C LYS A 14 16.15 4.61 15.48
N LYS A 15 17.12 3.69 15.62
CA LYS A 15 17.76 3.01 14.49
C LYS A 15 17.10 1.65 14.30
N MET A 16 16.12 1.60 13.39
CA MET A 16 15.28 0.42 13.19
C MET A 16 16.07 -0.85 12.82
N THR A 17 17.26 -0.70 12.22
CA THR A 17 18.14 -1.81 11.86
C THR A 17 18.91 -2.40 13.06
N GLU A 18 18.87 -1.74 14.21
CA GLU A 18 19.58 -2.17 15.42
C GLU A 18 18.63 -2.73 16.49
N GLU A 19 17.33 -2.75 16.24
CA GLU A 19 16.32 -3.24 17.18
C GLU A 19 15.60 -4.49 16.66
N PRO A 20 15.22 -5.41 17.56
CA PRO A 20 14.41 -6.56 17.17
C PRO A 20 13.03 -6.13 16.70
N MET A 21 12.55 -6.74 15.63
CA MET A 21 11.24 -6.48 15.05
C MET A 21 10.48 -7.79 14.85
N SER A 22 9.24 -7.81 15.31
CA SER A 22 8.28 -8.89 15.06
C SER A 22 7.01 -8.27 14.47
N ILE A 23 6.64 -8.70 13.28
CA ILE A 23 5.56 -8.09 12.48
C ILE A 23 4.39 -9.05 12.38
N TYR A 24 3.19 -8.57 12.68
CA TYR A 24 1.93 -9.26 12.40
C TYR A 24 1.25 -8.62 11.18
N GLU A 25 1.23 -9.37 10.07
CA GLU A 25 0.51 -8.97 8.86
C GLU A 25 -0.98 -9.27 9.02
N VAL A 26 -1.83 -8.30 8.73
CA VAL A 26 -3.27 -8.43 8.94
C VAL A 26 -4.09 -7.68 7.89
N HIS A 27 -5.13 -8.35 7.38
CA HIS A 27 -6.14 -7.77 6.52
C HIS A 27 -7.39 -7.44 7.35
N PRO A 28 -7.73 -6.16 7.58
CA PRO A 28 -8.82 -5.77 8.48
C PRO A 28 -10.17 -6.39 8.12
N GLY A 29 -10.52 -6.43 6.84
CA GLY A 29 -11.81 -6.92 6.37
C GLY A 29 -12.06 -8.41 6.54
N SER A 30 -11.02 -9.23 6.72
CA SER A 30 -11.15 -10.68 6.88
C SER A 30 -10.67 -11.20 8.25
N TRP A 31 -10.03 -10.35 9.06
CA TRP A 31 -9.45 -10.79 10.34
C TRP A 31 -10.52 -11.17 11.36
N LYS A 32 -11.49 -10.28 11.61
CA LYS A 32 -12.68 -10.54 12.43
C LYS A 32 -13.88 -9.83 11.83
N LYS A 33 -15.04 -10.44 11.96
CA LYS A 33 -16.31 -9.90 11.50
C LYS A 33 -17.38 -10.00 12.58
N HIS A 34 -18.37 -9.10 12.52
CA HIS A 34 -19.58 -9.23 13.32
C HIS A 34 -20.39 -10.43 12.83
N PRO A 35 -20.83 -11.33 13.72
CA PRO A 35 -21.54 -12.54 13.32
C PRO A 35 -22.90 -12.29 12.66
N HIS A 36 -23.52 -11.12 12.93
CA HIS A 36 -24.82 -10.71 12.40
C HIS A 36 -24.87 -9.18 12.29
N GLY A 37 -23.98 -8.59 11.51
CA GLY A 37 -23.99 -7.13 11.26
C GLY A 37 -25.23 -6.71 10.44
N PRO A 38 -25.68 -5.47 10.58
CA PRO A 38 -26.76 -4.93 9.74
C PRO A 38 -26.36 -4.84 8.27
N ASP A 39 -25.07 -4.81 7.99
CA ASP A 39 -24.49 -4.85 6.66
C ASP A 39 -24.06 -6.27 6.31
N GLU A 40 -24.26 -6.69 5.08
CA GLU A 40 -23.89 -8.03 4.59
C GLU A 40 -22.41 -8.35 4.78
N ASP A 41 -21.54 -7.32 4.79
CA ASP A 41 -20.09 -7.49 4.92
C ASP A 41 -19.63 -7.75 6.37
N GLY A 42 -20.31 -7.20 7.36
CA GLY A 42 -20.03 -7.39 8.80
C GLY A 42 -18.65 -6.90 9.24
N PHE A 43 -18.08 -5.93 8.53
CA PHE A 43 -16.73 -5.41 8.84
C PHE A 43 -16.67 -4.75 10.21
N TYR A 44 -15.54 -4.94 10.90
CA TYR A 44 -15.19 -4.06 12.03
C TYR A 44 -14.86 -2.66 11.51
N SER A 45 -15.31 -1.65 12.23
CA SER A 45 -14.84 -0.29 12.01
C SER A 45 -13.35 -0.15 12.37
N TYR A 46 -12.66 0.87 11.84
CA TYR A 46 -11.29 1.19 12.25
C TYR A 46 -11.13 1.31 13.77
N ARG A 47 -12.15 1.83 14.46
CA ARG A 47 -12.12 2.00 15.91
C ARG A 47 -12.24 0.68 16.66
N GLU A 48 -13.16 -0.19 16.28
CA GLU A 48 -13.30 -1.53 16.86
C GLU A 48 -12.07 -2.37 16.59
N PHE A 49 -11.58 -2.31 15.36
CA PHE A 49 -10.37 -3.00 14.94
C PHE A 49 -9.15 -2.56 15.75
N ALA A 50 -9.00 -1.25 16.04
CA ALA A 50 -7.91 -0.71 16.84
C ALA A 50 -7.78 -1.39 18.21
N HIS A 51 -8.89 -1.52 18.93
CA HIS A 51 -8.91 -2.12 20.25
C HIS A 51 -8.62 -3.62 20.20
N SER A 52 -9.35 -4.34 19.36
CA SER A 52 -9.22 -5.79 19.24
C SER A 52 -7.84 -6.22 18.73
N LEU A 53 -7.27 -5.48 17.77
CA LEU A 53 -5.94 -5.75 17.24
C LEU A 53 -4.85 -5.46 18.27
N ALA A 54 -4.93 -4.32 18.97
CA ALA A 54 -3.92 -3.97 19.98
C ALA A 54 -3.83 -5.00 21.08
N ASP A 55 -4.96 -5.48 21.57
CA ASP A 55 -5.01 -6.52 22.61
C ASP A 55 -4.35 -7.82 22.12
N TYR A 56 -4.70 -8.28 20.93
CA TYR A 56 -4.10 -9.48 20.33
C TYR A 56 -2.59 -9.34 20.11
N VAL A 57 -2.16 -8.24 19.52
CA VAL A 57 -0.74 -7.97 19.22
C VAL A 57 0.09 -7.91 20.50
N HIS A 58 -0.47 -7.31 21.55
CA HIS A 58 0.17 -7.23 22.87
C HIS A 58 0.29 -8.62 23.52
N GLU A 59 -0.79 -9.39 23.52
CA GLU A 59 -0.81 -10.76 24.07
C GLU A 59 0.21 -11.66 23.36
N MET A 60 0.30 -11.55 22.03
CA MET A 60 1.21 -12.38 21.21
C MET A 60 2.65 -11.87 21.17
N GLY A 61 2.92 -10.67 21.68
CA GLY A 61 4.28 -10.11 21.77
C GLY A 61 4.83 -9.55 20.47
N TYR A 62 3.99 -9.19 19.49
CA TYR A 62 4.44 -8.50 18.28
C TYR A 62 4.80 -7.04 18.55
N THR A 63 5.78 -6.51 17.84
CA THR A 63 6.21 -5.11 17.94
C THR A 63 5.50 -4.20 16.95
N HIS A 64 5.10 -4.74 15.82
CA HIS A 64 4.51 -4.02 14.69
C HIS A 64 3.33 -4.79 14.10
N VAL A 65 2.45 -4.04 13.46
CA VAL A 65 1.44 -4.59 12.54
C VAL A 65 1.74 -4.12 11.12
N GLU A 66 1.47 -4.97 10.14
CA GLU A 66 1.46 -4.63 8.73
C GLU A 66 0.01 -4.69 8.25
N LEU A 67 -0.53 -3.54 7.84
CA LEU A 67 -1.93 -3.42 7.43
C LEU A 67 -2.06 -3.58 5.91
N MET A 68 -2.78 -4.61 5.49
CA MET A 68 -3.14 -4.86 4.10
C MET A 68 -4.44 -4.15 3.74
N GLY A 69 -4.58 -3.72 2.47
CA GLY A 69 -5.84 -3.25 1.91
C GLY A 69 -6.36 -1.94 2.48
N ILE A 70 -5.48 -1.02 2.86
CA ILE A 70 -5.87 0.27 3.44
C ILE A 70 -6.11 1.33 2.36
N ALA A 71 -5.30 1.42 1.32
CA ALA A 71 -5.57 2.34 0.22
C ALA A 71 -6.88 1.98 -0.49
N GLU A 72 -7.70 2.99 -0.84
CA GLU A 72 -9.04 2.76 -1.41
C GLU A 72 -8.99 1.97 -2.73
N HIS A 73 -9.86 1.00 -2.83
CA HIS A 73 -9.96 0.08 -3.96
C HIS A 73 -11.40 -0.39 -4.16
N PRO A 74 -11.87 -0.56 -5.41
CA PRO A 74 -13.27 -0.91 -5.68
C PRO A 74 -13.57 -2.40 -5.44
N PHE A 75 -12.61 -3.28 -5.76
CA PHE A 75 -12.80 -4.72 -5.73
C PHE A 75 -12.26 -5.32 -4.42
N ASP A 76 -13.15 -5.69 -3.51
CA ASP A 76 -12.80 -6.27 -2.21
C ASP A 76 -11.99 -7.56 -2.33
N GLY A 77 -12.29 -8.40 -3.32
CA GLY A 77 -11.56 -9.64 -3.62
C GLY A 77 -10.10 -9.44 -4.02
N SER A 78 -9.68 -8.22 -4.33
CA SER A 78 -8.27 -7.89 -4.58
C SER A 78 -7.43 -7.76 -3.30
N TRP A 79 -8.07 -7.77 -2.12
CA TRP A 79 -7.42 -7.51 -0.83
C TRP A 79 -6.70 -6.14 -0.75
N GLY A 80 -7.08 -5.21 -1.63
CA GLY A 80 -6.48 -3.90 -1.71
C GLY A 80 -5.27 -3.80 -2.64
N TYR A 81 -4.98 -4.81 -3.46
CA TYR A 81 -3.89 -4.77 -4.43
C TYR A 81 -4.28 -4.16 -5.78
N GLN A 82 -5.55 -3.79 -5.97
CA GLN A 82 -6.04 -3.06 -7.13
C GLN A 82 -6.50 -1.65 -6.73
N VAL A 83 -5.52 -0.82 -6.36
CA VAL A 83 -5.74 0.51 -5.78
C VAL A 83 -6.23 1.49 -6.83
N THR A 84 -7.31 2.23 -6.52
CA THR A 84 -7.77 3.39 -7.30
C THR A 84 -7.61 4.71 -6.55
N GLY A 85 -7.72 4.69 -5.23
CA GLY A 85 -7.57 5.87 -4.37
C GLY A 85 -6.25 5.84 -3.60
N TYR A 86 -5.13 6.21 -4.24
CA TYR A 86 -3.80 6.18 -3.64
C TYR A 86 -3.64 7.10 -2.43
N TYR A 87 -4.42 8.17 -2.36
CA TYR A 87 -4.38 9.19 -1.29
C TYR A 87 -5.59 9.13 -0.36
N ALA A 88 -6.25 7.98 -0.28
CA ALA A 88 -7.40 7.80 0.60
C ALA A 88 -7.36 6.46 1.31
N PRO A 89 -7.53 6.41 2.64
CA PRO A 89 -7.83 5.16 3.33
C PRO A 89 -9.21 4.67 2.90
N THR A 90 -9.36 3.36 2.76
CA THR A 90 -10.64 2.76 2.33
C THR A 90 -11.78 3.17 3.27
N SER A 91 -12.92 3.51 2.67
CA SER A 91 -14.14 3.85 3.39
C SER A 91 -14.89 2.65 4.00
N ARG A 92 -14.47 1.42 3.67
CA ARG A 92 -15.08 0.17 4.17
C ARG A 92 -15.18 0.12 5.69
N TYR A 93 -14.21 0.69 6.38
CA TYR A 93 -14.05 0.57 7.84
C TYR A 93 -14.29 1.90 8.57
N GLY A 94 -14.67 2.95 7.87
CA GLY A 94 -14.95 4.26 8.44
C GLY A 94 -14.29 5.42 7.70
N THR A 95 -14.18 6.54 8.40
CA THR A 95 -13.62 7.79 7.86
C THR A 95 -12.08 7.81 7.94
N PRO A 96 -11.41 8.73 7.21
CA PRO A 96 -9.96 8.96 7.40
C PRO A 96 -9.60 9.31 8.86
N GLN A 97 -10.49 10.01 9.57
CA GLN A 97 -10.28 10.32 10.98
C GLN A 97 -10.34 9.08 11.88
N ASP A 98 -11.14 8.08 11.50
CA ASP A 98 -11.19 6.80 12.21
C ASP A 98 -9.92 5.98 11.95
N PHE A 99 -9.37 6.05 10.74
CA PHE A 99 -8.07 5.47 10.45
C PHE A 99 -6.95 6.17 11.24
N MET A 100 -6.97 7.50 11.35
CA MET A 100 -6.05 8.23 12.24
C MET A 100 -6.19 7.78 13.70
N TYR A 101 -7.41 7.52 14.15
CA TYR A 101 -7.64 6.97 15.48
C TYR A 101 -6.97 5.61 15.68
N LEU A 102 -7.09 4.71 14.70
CA LEU A 102 -6.43 3.40 14.72
C LEU A 102 -4.91 3.53 14.93
N ILE A 103 -4.25 4.34 14.09
CA ILE A 103 -2.80 4.55 14.19
C ILE A 103 -2.42 5.14 15.54
N ASN A 104 -3.10 6.20 15.94
CA ASN A 104 -2.86 6.88 17.23
C ASN A 104 -3.04 5.94 18.43
N TYR A 105 -4.04 5.07 18.38
CA TYR A 105 -4.28 4.08 19.42
C TYR A 105 -3.17 3.04 19.50
N LEU A 106 -2.75 2.50 18.36
CA LEU A 106 -1.64 1.54 18.28
C LEU A 106 -0.33 2.15 18.79
N HIS A 107 -0.01 3.38 18.43
CA HIS A 107 1.18 4.09 18.93
C HIS A 107 1.14 4.25 20.47
N LYS A 108 -0.03 4.58 21.04
CA LYS A 108 -0.20 4.65 22.51
C LYS A 108 0.03 3.30 23.18
N LYS A 109 -0.25 2.21 22.50
CA LYS A 109 0.02 0.85 22.95
C LYS A 109 1.44 0.37 22.61
N LYS A 110 2.30 1.28 22.10
CA LYS A 110 3.69 1.01 21.70
C LYS A 110 3.82 -0.02 20.57
N ILE A 111 2.85 0.00 19.66
CA ILE A 111 2.82 -0.85 18.47
C ILE A 111 3.09 0.03 17.25
N GLY A 112 4.11 -0.32 16.47
CA GLY A 112 4.41 0.31 15.19
C GLY A 112 3.45 -0.13 14.08
N VAL A 113 3.27 0.71 13.07
CA VAL A 113 2.36 0.45 11.96
C VAL A 113 3.10 0.54 10.64
N ILE A 114 3.09 -0.57 9.90
CA ILE A 114 3.58 -0.67 8.53
C ILE A 114 2.37 -0.73 7.60
N LEU A 115 2.42 0.00 6.51
CA LEU A 115 1.37 0.00 5.50
C LEU A 115 1.84 -0.80 4.29
N ASP A 116 1.00 -1.71 3.80
CA ASP A 116 1.19 -2.36 2.51
C ASP A 116 0.92 -1.36 1.39
N TRP A 117 1.95 -1.05 0.61
CA TRP A 117 1.95 -0.01 -0.41
C TRP A 117 2.21 -0.61 -1.80
N VAL A 118 1.40 -0.22 -2.77
CA VAL A 118 1.34 -0.84 -4.11
C VAL A 118 1.77 0.15 -5.20
N PRO A 119 3.05 0.49 -5.34
CA PRO A 119 3.53 1.41 -6.37
C PRO A 119 3.82 0.73 -7.72
N ALA A 120 3.52 -0.56 -7.84
CA ALA A 120 3.84 -1.35 -9.02
C ALA A 120 2.83 -1.17 -10.16
N HIS A 121 1.54 -1.17 -9.83
CA HIS A 121 0.48 -1.26 -10.83
C HIS A 121 -0.84 -0.70 -10.29
N PHE A 122 -1.82 -0.57 -11.17
CA PHE A 122 -3.18 -0.15 -10.85
C PHE A 122 -4.20 -0.81 -11.79
N PRO A 123 -5.47 -0.95 -11.37
CA PRO A 123 -6.50 -1.60 -12.16
C PRO A 123 -6.98 -0.72 -13.33
N ARG A 124 -7.76 -1.33 -14.23
CA ARG A 124 -8.31 -0.66 -15.44
C ARG A 124 -9.68 -0.03 -15.23
N ASP A 125 -10.15 0.09 -14.00
CA ASP A 125 -11.44 0.69 -13.68
C ASP A 125 -11.57 2.09 -14.28
N ALA A 126 -12.69 2.38 -14.94
CA ALA A 126 -12.91 3.60 -15.71
C ALA A 126 -12.86 4.89 -14.87
N HIS A 127 -13.06 4.79 -13.55
CA HIS A 127 -12.96 5.91 -12.60
C HIS A 127 -11.56 6.02 -11.96
N GLY A 128 -10.65 5.11 -12.31
CA GLY A 128 -9.26 5.08 -11.79
C GLY A 128 -8.27 5.82 -12.68
N LEU A 129 -7.01 5.35 -12.67
CA LEU A 129 -5.89 6.01 -13.31
C LEU A 129 -5.64 5.57 -14.77
N ALA A 130 -6.21 4.43 -15.19
CA ALA A 130 -5.98 3.88 -16.52
C ALA A 130 -6.53 4.81 -17.60
N ASP A 131 -5.68 5.16 -18.58
CA ASP A 131 -6.02 6.06 -19.70
C ASP A 131 -6.73 7.34 -19.20
N PHE A 132 -6.18 7.97 -18.15
CA PHE A 132 -6.84 8.95 -17.28
C PHE A 132 -7.49 10.13 -18.00
N ASP A 133 -6.86 10.63 -19.04
CA ASP A 133 -7.39 11.72 -19.89
C ASP A 133 -7.65 11.25 -21.33
N GLY A 134 -7.93 9.97 -21.50
CA GLY A 134 -8.15 9.33 -22.79
C GLY A 134 -6.87 8.79 -23.44
N GLN A 135 -5.74 8.84 -22.73
CA GLN A 135 -4.46 8.31 -23.17
C GLN A 135 -3.62 7.85 -21.97
N PRO A 136 -2.55 7.05 -22.18
CA PRO A 136 -1.67 6.60 -21.11
C PRO A 136 -0.95 7.76 -20.40
N LEU A 137 -1.50 8.24 -19.28
CA LEU A 137 -0.92 9.30 -18.46
C LEU A 137 0.00 8.73 -17.38
N TYR A 138 -0.48 7.79 -16.59
CA TYR A 138 0.26 7.17 -15.49
C TYR A 138 1.04 5.92 -15.91
N GLU A 139 0.54 5.17 -16.89
CA GLU A 139 1.14 3.93 -17.39
C GLU A 139 2.06 4.15 -18.58
N TYR A 140 2.92 3.15 -18.87
CA TYR A 140 3.67 3.11 -20.11
C TYR A 140 2.72 2.95 -21.32
N PRO A 141 2.97 3.69 -22.43
CA PRO A 141 2.12 3.60 -23.62
C PRO A 141 2.21 2.25 -24.35
N ASP A 142 3.39 1.63 -24.38
CA ASP A 142 3.58 0.30 -25.00
C ASP A 142 3.02 -0.77 -24.06
N PRO A 143 1.99 -1.53 -24.46
CA PRO A 143 1.39 -2.55 -23.60
C PRO A 143 2.36 -3.67 -23.17
N ARG A 144 3.41 -3.91 -23.95
CA ARG A 144 4.46 -4.86 -23.57
C ARG A 144 5.25 -4.39 -22.33
N LYS A 145 5.27 -3.11 -22.06
CA LYS A 145 5.92 -2.50 -20.90
C LYS A 145 4.89 -2.04 -19.85
N GLY A 146 3.69 -1.65 -20.30
CA GLY A 146 2.65 -0.99 -19.51
C GLY A 146 1.55 -1.89 -18.98
N GLU A 147 1.62 -3.21 -19.18
CA GLU A 147 0.55 -4.12 -18.76
C GLU A 147 1.12 -5.39 -18.10
N HIS A 148 0.43 -5.85 -17.06
CA HIS A 148 0.57 -7.19 -16.49
C HIS A 148 -0.55 -8.09 -17.03
N PRO A 149 -0.27 -9.01 -17.99
CA PRO A 149 -1.31 -9.84 -18.59
C PRO A 149 -2.00 -10.75 -17.57
N ASP A 150 -1.25 -11.31 -16.62
CA ASP A 150 -1.77 -12.23 -15.60
C ASP A 150 -2.68 -11.55 -14.59
N TRP A 151 -2.39 -10.29 -14.27
CA TRP A 151 -3.17 -9.52 -13.27
C TRP A 151 -4.22 -8.61 -13.91
N GLY A 152 -4.17 -8.40 -15.22
CA GLY A 152 -5.06 -7.49 -15.93
C GLY A 152 -4.89 -6.02 -15.55
N THR A 153 -3.73 -5.63 -15.05
CA THR A 153 -3.44 -4.30 -14.53
C THR A 153 -2.48 -3.51 -15.42
N LYS A 154 -2.43 -2.19 -15.23
CA LYS A 154 -1.48 -1.27 -15.86
C LYS A 154 -0.26 -1.07 -14.98
N ILE A 155 0.90 -0.83 -15.59
CA ILE A 155 2.18 -0.61 -14.90
C ILE A 155 2.52 0.87 -14.92
N PHE A 156 2.86 1.44 -13.76
CA PHE A 156 3.31 2.82 -13.65
C PHE A 156 4.53 3.12 -14.53
N ASN A 157 4.49 4.24 -15.21
CA ASN A 157 5.58 4.71 -16.07
C ASN A 157 6.64 5.47 -15.25
N TYR A 158 7.64 4.75 -14.77
CA TYR A 158 8.73 5.32 -13.97
C TYR A 158 9.70 6.20 -14.76
N GLU A 159 9.57 6.31 -16.10
CA GLU A 159 10.33 7.27 -16.91
C GLU A 159 9.83 8.71 -16.70
N LYS A 160 8.53 8.87 -16.37
CA LYS A 160 7.94 10.20 -16.15
C LYS A 160 8.23 10.69 -14.73
N ASN A 161 8.83 11.86 -14.63
CA ASN A 161 9.08 12.50 -13.34
C ASN A 161 7.79 12.80 -12.57
N GLU A 162 6.71 13.14 -13.27
CA GLU A 162 5.40 13.40 -12.69
C GLU A 162 4.81 12.14 -12.03
N VAL A 163 5.00 10.98 -12.63
CA VAL A 163 4.57 9.68 -12.07
C VAL A 163 5.42 9.31 -10.85
N LYS A 164 6.74 9.49 -10.93
CA LYS A 164 7.63 9.30 -9.77
C LYS A 164 7.24 10.24 -8.62
N ASN A 165 6.98 11.51 -8.92
CA ASN A 165 6.51 12.47 -7.91
C ASN A 165 5.19 12.07 -7.29
N PHE A 166 4.23 11.60 -8.09
CA PHE A 166 2.96 11.08 -7.58
C PHE A 166 3.17 9.96 -6.57
N LEU A 167 4.03 9.00 -6.88
CA LEU A 167 4.31 7.85 -6.01
C LEU A 167 5.10 8.25 -4.76
N ILE A 168 6.16 9.07 -4.90
CA ILE A 168 6.95 9.54 -3.77
C ILE A 168 6.10 10.40 -2.82
N ALA A 169 5.32 11.34 -3.36
CA ALA A 169 4.41 12.15 -2.57
C ALA A 169 3.34 11.29 -1.88
N ASN A 170 2.91 10.20 -2.51
CA ASN A 170 2.00 9.25 -1.91
C ASN A 170 2.63 8.52 -0.71
N ALA A 171 3.87 8.05 -0.83
CA ALA A 171 4.59 7.46 0.29
C ALA A 171 4.72 8.44 1.46
N LEU A 172 5.13 9.69 1.17
CA LEU A 172 5.23 10.76 2.18
C LEU A 172 3.87 11.09 2.81
N TYR A 173 2.80 11.11 2.02
CA TYR A 173 1.44 11.33 2.51
C TYR A 173 1.06 10.35 3.62
N TRP A 174 1.29 9.07 3.44
CA TRP A 174 1.00 8.06 4.45
C TRP A 174 1.85 8.25 5.72
N VAL A 175 3.13 8.56 5.55
CA VAL A 175 4.06 8.77 6.67
C VAL A 175 3.76 10.06 7.45
N GLU A 176 3.47 11.16 6.75
CA GLU A 176 3.31 12.49 7.35
C GLU A 176 1.88 12.77 7.82
N GLN A 177 0.86 12.36 7.04
CA GLN A 177 -0.53 12.65 7.39
C GLN A 177 -1.13 11.59 8.31
N PHE A 178 -0.74 10.34 8.15
CA PHE A 178 -1.28 9.22 8.94
C PHE A 178 -0.28 8.63 9.95
N HIS A 179 0.93 9.16 10.02
CA HIS A 179 1.96 8.75 10.97
C HIS A 179 2.36 7.26 10.87
N VAL A 180 2.17 6.60 9.73
CA VAL A 180 2.64 5.24 9.56
C VAL A 180 4.17 5.17 9.72
N ASP A 181 4.67 4.10 10.32
CA ASP A 181 6.08 3.97 10.70
C ASP A 181 6.94 3.39 9.60
N GLY A 182 6.32 2.70 8.65
CA GLY A 182 7.02 2.10 7.53
C GLY A 182 6.07 1.72 6.41
N LEU A 183 6.67 1.38 5.27
CA LEU A 183 5.97 0.87 4.10
C LEU A 183 6.53 -0.49 3.73
N ARG A 184 5.65 -1.45 3.48
CA ARG A 184 5.98 -2.68 2.78
C ARG A 184 5.66 -2.47 1.31
N VAL A 185 6.64 -2.57 0.45
CA VAL A 185 6.46 -2.36 -0.98
C VAL A 185 6.06 -3.67 -1.65
N ASP A 186 4.85 -3.70 -2.18
CA ASP A 186 4.31 -4.86 -2.88
C ASP A 186 4.91 -5.03 -4.27
N ALA A 187 5.03 -6.31 -4.71
CA ALA A 187 5.36 -6.69 -6.08
C ALA A 187 6.67 -6.08 -6.63
N VAL A 188 7.69 -5.90 -5.82
CA VAL A 188 8.96 -5.26 -6.21
C VAL A 188 9.61 -5.96 -7.40
N ALA A 189 9.62 -7.29 -7.45
CA ALA A 189 10.18 -8.04 -8.58
C ALA A 189 9.50 -7.67 -9.91
N SER A 190 8.18 -7.44 -9.91
CA SER A 190 7.45 -6.99 -11.09
C SER A 190 7.83 -5.59 -11.55
N MET A 191 8.34 -4.75 -10.64
CA MET A 191 8.82 -3.41 -10.95
C MET A 191 10.24 -3.44 -11.52
N LEU A 192 11.10 -4.30 -10.99
CA LEU A 192 12.52 -4.37 -11.34
C LEU A 192 12.80 -5.08 -12.67
N TYR A 193 11.90 -5.99 -13.10
CA TYR A 193 12.14 -6.83 -14.27
C TYR A 193 11.05 -6.67 -15.33
N LEU A 194 11.47 -6.25 -16.53
CA LEU A 194 10.59 -5.99 -17.68
C LEU A 194 9.90 -7.25 -18.23
N ASP A 195 10.49 -8.41 -18.02
CA ASP A 195 9.97 -9.72 -18.44
C ASP A 195 9.16 -10.45 -17.36
N TYR A 196 8.92 -9.82 -16.22
CA TYR A 196 8.15 -10.43 -15.12
C TYR A 196 6.76 -10.88 -15.59
N GLY A 197 6.47 -12.19 -15.44
CA GLY A 197 5.18 -12.78 -15.84
C GLY A 197 4.91 -12.76 -17.35
N LYS A 198 5.95 -12.60 -18.19
CA LYS A 198 5.82 -12.47 -19.65
C LYS A 198 6.63 -13.53 -20.38
N GLN A 199 6.09 -13.95 -21.54
CA GLN A 199 6.77 -14.88 -22.44
C GLN A 199 7.69 -14.13 -23.42
N SER A 200 8.53 -14.87 -24.12
CA SER A 200 9.35 -14.31 -25.20
C SER A 200 8.49 -13.55 -26.22
N GLY A 201 8.91 -12.33 -26.55
CA GLY A 201 8.18 -11.43 -27.46
C GLY A 201 7.05 -10.60 -26.81
N GLN A 202 6.74 -10.86 -25.53
CA GLN A 202 5.71 -10.10 -24.80
C GLN A 202 6.27 -8.95 -23.96
N TRP A 203 7.57 -8.70 -24.02
CA TRP A 203 8.24 -7.64 -23.29
C TRP A 203 9.27 -6.92 -24.15
N VAL A 204 9.71 -5.75 -23.71
CA VAL A 204 10.68 -4.90 -24.40
C VAL A 204 11.93 -4.79 -23.54
N PRO A 205 13.13 -5.13 -24.08
CA PRO A 205 14.38 -5.00 -23.33
C PRO A 205 14.71 -3.52 -23.04
N ASN A 206 15.52 -3.27 -22.02
CA ASN A 206 16.07 -1.96 -21.74
C ASN A 206 17.08 -1.53 -22.83
N LYS A 207 17.57 -0.30 -22.76
CA LYS A 207 18.51 0.27 -23.74
C LYS A 207 19.83 -0.47 -23.90
N TYR A 208 20.14 -1.37 -23.00
CA TYR A 208 21.34 -2.24 -23.04
C TYR A 208 21.02 -3.67 -23.47
N GLY A 209 19.76 -3.98 -23.76
CA GLY A 209 19.30 -5.30 -24.16
C GLY A 209 18.96 -6.25 -23.01
N GLY A 210 19.03 -5.79 -21.77
CA GLY A 210 18.69 -6.57 -20.56
C GLY A 210 17.22 -6.47 -20.18
N ASN A 211 16.86 -7.24 -19.15
CA ASN A 211 15.49 -7.31 -18.63
C ASN A 211 15.23 -6.39 -17.41
N GLU A 212 16.25 -5.72 -16.91
CA GLU A 212 16.12 -4.81 -15.79
C GLU A 212 15.35 -3.54 -16.22
N ASN A 213 14.35 -3.14 -15.43
CA ASN A 213 13.71 -1.83 -15.57
C ASN A 213 14.55 -0.77 -14.87
N LEU A 214 15.40 -0.10 -15.64
CA LEU A 214 16.37 0.86 -15.11
C LEU A 214 15.72 2.06 -14.42
N GLU A 215 14.56 2.51 -14.92
CA GLU A 215 13.81 3.63 -14.36
C GLU A 215 13.17 3.25 -13.01
N ALA A 216 12.68 2.03 -12.87
CA ALA A 216 12.16 1.53 -11.60
C ALA A 216 13.28 1.35 -10.57
N ILE A 217 14.45 0.88 -10.99
CA ILE A 217 15.64 0.79 -10.12
C ILE A 217 16.04 2.19 -9.62
N GLU A 218 16.01 3.19 -10.49
CA GLU A 218 16.31 4.58 -10.10
C GLU A 218 15.25 5.16 -9.15
N PHE A 219 13.99 4.79 -9.31
CA PHE A 219 12.91 5.19 -8.41
C PHE A 219 13.13 4.71 -6.96
N PHE A 220 13.79 3.57 -6.76
CA PHE A 220 14.09 3.04 -5.42
C PHE A 220 15.35 3.62 -4.76
N LYS A 221 16.12 4.44 -5.45
CA LYS A 221 17.33 5.09 -4.90
C LYS A 221 17.02 6.40 -4.22
#